data_f912a312139990df76efa2c9f6e97fbb
#
_entry.id   f912a312139990df76efa2c9f6e97fbb
#
_cell.length_a   1.000
_cell.length_b   1.000
_cell.length_c   1.000
_cell.angle_alpha   90.00
_cell.angle_beta   90.00
_cell.angle_gamma   90.00
#
_symmetry.space_group_name_H-M   'P 1'
#
loop_
_entity.id
_entity.type
_entity.pdbx_description
1 polymer ?
#
loop_
_entity_poly.entity_id
_entity_poly.type
_entity_poly.pdbx_seq_one_letter_code
_entity_poly.pdbx_strand_id
1 'polypeptide(L)'
;RDRLLAGAMLPASTYVQAQRFRRWFREQVHAAFEQVDVLIAPSVMCEAPLLDNPTIMVGGKPASARANLGLYTQPLSLPGLPVLCLPLSNTGTLPLGLQLVAAPGREAALFSLARKLEQAGLAGRYPHNMQQAA
;
A
#
# COMPACT_ATOMS: atom_id res chain seq x y z
N ARG A 1 16.09 16.36 1.67
CA ARG A 1 16.43 17.72 1.23
C ARG A 1 16.17 17.88 -0.27
N ASP A 2 16.74 17.03 -1.12
CA ASP A 2 16.66 17.17 -2.59
C ASP A 2 15.24 17.12 -3.15
N ARG A 3 14.36 16.25 -2.60
CA ARG A 3 12.94 16.17 -2.99
C ARG A 3 12.17 17.46 -2.66
N LEU A 4 12.52 18.15 -1.56
CA LEU A 4 11.88 19.44 -1.20
C LEU A 4 12.33 20.54 -2.15
N LEU A 5 13.61 20.57 -2.50
CA LEU A 5 14.14 21.52 -3.49
C LEU A 5 13.52 21.29 -4.87
N ALA A 6 13.47 20.05 -5.32
CA ALA A 6 12.79 19.69 -6.58
C ALA A 6 11.30 20.09 -6.56
N GLY A 7 10.61 19.90 -5.42
CA GLY A 7 9.22 20.33 -5.25
C GLY A 7 9.03 21.84 -5.38
N ALA A 8 9.97 22.63 -4.85
CA ALA A 8 9.93 24.10 -4.95
C ALA A 8 10.12 24.61 -6.39
N MET A 9 10.71 23.82 -7.27
CA MET A 9 10.92 24.15 -8.68
C MET A 9 9.73 23.78 -9.59
N LEU A 10 8.72 23.09 -9.07
CA LEU A 10 7.55 22.71 -9.85
C LEU A 10 6.67 23.92 -10.19
N PRO A 11 6.37 24.17 -11.49
CA PRO A 11 5.45 25.23 -11.86
C PRO A 11 4.03 25.00 -11.29
N ALA A 12 3.34 26.06 -10.94
CA ALA A 12 1.96 25.99 -10.46
C ALA A 12 1.00 25.29 -11.47
N SER A 13 1.26 25.44 -12.77
CA SER A 13 0.52 24.77 -13.83
C SER A 13 0.62 23.24 -13.73
N THR A 14 1.81 22.70 -13.40
CA THR A 14 2.02 21.27 -13.18
C THR A 14 1.22 20.79 -11.97
N TYR A 15 1.20 21.55 -10.88
CA TYR A 15 0.38 21.23 -9.71
C TYR A 15 -1.11 21.21 -10.04
N VAL A 16 -1.62 22.19 -10.77
CA VAL A 16 -3.03 22.24 -11.21
C VAL A 16 -3.38 21.02 -12.07
N GLN A 17 -2.52 20.63 -13.00
CA GLN A 17 -2.73 19.43 -13.82
C GLN A 17 -2.72 18.15 -12.98
N ALA A 18 -1.82 18.05 -12.01
CA ALA A 18 -1.79 16.91 -11.08
C ALA A 18 -3.09 16.81 -10.25
N GLN A 19 -3.67 17.96 -9.81
CA GLN A 19 -4.97 17.97 -9.11
C GLN A 19 -6.15 17.55 -10.02
N ARG A 20 -6.12 17.95 -11.29
CA ARG A 20 -7.12 17.50 -12.29
C ARG A 20 -7.03 15.99 -12.52
N PHE A 21 -5.81 15.47 -12.69
CA PHE A 21 -5.57 14.03 -12.80
C PHE A 21 -6.02 13.28 -11.54
N ARG A 22 -5.69 13.80 -10.35
CA ARG A 22 -6.13 13.22 -9.07
C ARG A 22 -7.65 13.11 -8.98
N ARG A 23 -8.36 14.16 -9.40
CA ARG A 23 -9.83 14.16 -9.42
C ARG A 23 -10.37 13.09 -10.36
N TRP A 24 -9.91 13.07 -11.60
CA TRP A 24 -10.31 12.06 -12.59
C TRP A 24 -10.02 10.64 -12.06
N PHE A 25 -8.81 10.40 -11.56
CA PHE A 25 -8.41 9.09 -11.03
C PHE A 25 -9.29 8.65 -9.86
N ARG A 26 -9.60 9.58 -8.94
CA ARG A 26 -10.52 9.33 -7.83
C ARG A 26 -11.90 8.91 -8.33
N GLU A 27 -12.45 9.58 -9.33
CA GLU A 27 -13.77 9.26 -9.92
C GLU A 27 -13.75 7.84 -10.52
N GLN A 28 -12.68 7.45 -11.24
CA GLN A 28 -12.53 6.09 -11.79
C GLN A 28 -12.44 5.03 -10.69
N VAL A 29 -11.68 5.28 -9.64
CA VAL A 29 -11.54 4.33 -8.52
C VAL A 29 -12.83 4.22 -7.73
N HIS A 30 -13.57 5.32 -7.54
CA HIS A 30 -14.87 5.29 -6.86
C HIS A 30 -15.89 4.44 -7.63
N ALA A 31 -15.89 4.48 -8.95
CA ALA A 31 -16.79 3.65 -9.78
C ALA A 31 -16.55 2.14 -9.57
N ALA A 32 -15.34 1.71 -9.19
CA ALA A 32 -15.08 0.31 -8.86
C ALA A 32 -15.86 -0.15 -7.61
N PHE A 33 -16.11 0.75 -6.66
CA PHE A 33 -16.88 0.44 -5.44
C PHE A 33 -18.39 0.37 -5.66
N GLU A 34 -18.88 0.62 -6.85
CA GLU A 34 -20.27 0.29 -7.24
C GLU A 34 -20.45 -1.23 -7.44
N GLN A 35 -19.36 -1.95 -7.66
CA GLN A 35 -19.35 -3.39 -7.94
C GLN A 35 -18.80 -4.23 -6.78
N VAL A 36 -18.01 -3.64 -5.88
CA VAL A 36 -17.36 -4.34 -4.77
C VAL A 36 -17.38 -3.49 -3.51
N ASP A 37 -17.47 -4.13 -2.34
CA ASP A 37 -17.42 -3.45 -1.04
C ASP A 37 -15.98 -3.15 -0.60
N VAL A 38 -15.04 -4.03 -0.92
CA VAL A 38 -13.63 -3.93 -0.51
C VAL A 38 -12.73 -4.39 -1.65
N LEU A 39 -11.71 -3.61 -1.96
CA LEU A 39 -10.60 -4.02 -2.81
C LEU A 39 -9.48 -4.59 -1.92
N ILE A 40 -8.83 -5.64 -2.41
CA ILE A 40 -7.68 -6.27 -1.74
C ILE A 40 -6.45 -6.07 -2.60
N ALA A 41 -5.37 -5.58 -1.99
CA ALA A 41 -4.10 -5.36 -2.68
C ALA A 41 -2.91 -5.74 -1.77
N PRO A 42 -1.76 -6.16 -2.31
CA PRO A 42 -0.56 -6.29 -1.52
C PRO A 42 -0.09 -4.92 -1.01
N SER A 43 0.47 -4.86 0.21
CA SER A 43 1.06 -3.62 0.74
C SER A 43 2.42 -3.33 0.12
N VAL A 44 3.19 -4.38 -0.15
CA VAL A 44 4.54 -4.32 -0.73
C VAL A 44 4.72 -5.45 -1.73
N MET A 45 5.67 -5.30 -2.63
CA MET A 45 5.95 -6.30 -3.68
C MET A 45 6.93 -7.40 -3.25
N CYS A 46 7.59 -7.26 -2.11
CA CYS A 46 8.60 -8.18 -1.63
C CYS A 46 8.75 -8.06 -0.11
N GLU A 47 9.45 -8.99 0.50
CA GLU A 47 9.94 -8.89 1.89
C GLU A 47 10.87 -7.69 2.06
N ALA A 48 11.11 -7.29 3.32
CA ALA A 48 12.03 -6.19 3.62
C ALA A 48 13.42 -6.45 3.04
N PRO A 49 13.98 -5.53 2.25
CA PRO A 49 15.34 -5.67 1.71
C PRO A 49 16.39 -5.50 2.81
N LEU A 50 17.60 -5.97 2.55
CA LEU A 50 18.74 -5.77 3.45
C LEU A 50 19.04 -4.27 3.63
N LEU A 51 19.44 -3.88 4.84
CA LEU A 51 19.72 -2.48 5.18
C LEU A 51 20.96 -1.93 4.44
N ASP A 52 21.97 -2.75 4.28
CA ASP A 52 23.23 -2.43 3.61
C ASP A 52 23.13 -2.53 2.06
N ASN A 53 22.13 -3.26 1.55
CA ASN A 53 21.84 -3.36 0.12
C ASN A 53 20.34 -3.20 -0.14
N PRO A 54 19.77 -1.99 -0.13
CA PRO A 54 18.34 -1.73 -0.31
C PRO A 54 17.90 -1.84 -1.78
N THR A 55 18.11 -3.02 -2.36
CA THR A 55 17.75 -3.35 -3.75
C THR A 55 16.61 -4.37 -3.76
N ILE A 56 15.65 -4.19 -4.63
CA ILE A 56 14.51 -5.09 -4.88
C ILE A 56 14.38 -5.40 -6.35
N MET A 57 13.64 -6.46 -6.70
CA MET A 57 13.36 -6.81 -8.10
C MET A 57 12.03 -6.17 -8.55
N VAL A 58 12.07 -5.38 -9.61
CA VAL A 58 10.90 -4.77 -10.24
C VAL A 58 10.88 -5.17 -11.72
N GLY A 59 9.85 -5.91 -12.14
CA GLY A 59 9.76 -6.39 -13.52
C GLY A 59 10.96 -7.23 -13.97
N GLY A 60 11.55 -8.03 -13.05
CA GLY A 60 12.71 -8.86 -13.31
C GLY A 60 14.06 -8.12 -13.34
N LYS A 61 14.09 -6.84 -12.99
CA LYS A 61 15.32 -6.01 -12.94
C LYS A 61 15.57 -5.48 -11.53
N PRO A 62 16.85 -5.38 -11.10
CA PRO A 62 17.18 -4.79 -9.82
C PRO A 62 16.86 -3.27 -9.83
N ALA A 63 16.24 -2.79 -8.75
CA ALA A 63 15.85 -1.40 -8.58
C ALA A 63 15.98 -0.95 -7.13
N SER A 64 16.11 0.34 -6.90
CA SER A 64 16.19 0.92 -5.56
C SER A 64 14.88 0.67 -4.79
N ALA A 65 14.97 0.02 -3.63
CA ALA A 65 13.84 -0.19 -2.72
C ALA A 65 13.18 1.14 -2.34
N ARG A 66 13.99 2.14 -1.99
CA ARG A 66 13.52 3.48 -1.61
C ARG A 66 12.62 4.16 -2.65
N ALA A 67 12.87 3.90 -3.93
CA ALA A 67 12.09 4.48 -5.02
C ALA A 67 10.82 3.68 -5.34
N ASN A 68 10.79 2.37 -5.03
CA ASN A 68 9.79 1.46 -5.58
C ASN A 68 8.89 0.76 -4.54
N LEU A 69 9.26 0.73 -3.24
CA LEU A 69 8.43 0.09 -2.21
C LEU A 69 7.00 0.67 -2.11
N GLY A 70 6.81 1.93 -2.48
CA GLY A 70 5.51 2.59 -2.50
C GLY A 70 4.63 2.30 -3.72
N LEU A 71 5.04 1.43 -4.63
CA LEU A 71 4.36 1.23 -5.92
C LEU A 71 2.89 0.81 -5.76
N TYR A 72 2.58 -0.02 -4.77
CA TYR A 72 1.21 -0.47 -4.49
C TYR A 72 0.43 0.41 -3.51
N THR A 73 1.11 1.24 -2.71
CA THR A 73 0.45 2.11 -1.73
C THR A 73 0.12 3.49 -2.29
N GLN A 74 0.99 4.04 -3.15
CA GLN A 74 0.82 5.38 -3.71
C GLN A 74 -0.48 5.55 -4.53
N PRO A 75 -0.86 4.62 -5.43
CA PRO A 75 -2.10 4.73 -6.19
C PRO A 75 -3.35 4.71 -5.31
N LEU A 76 -3.32 3.99 -4.20
CA LEU A 76 -4.44 3.90 -3.25
C LEU A 76 -4.51 5.11 -2.31
N SER A 77 -3.38 5.74 -2.01
CA SER A 77 -3.31 6.96 -1.20
C SER A 77 -3.76 8.20 -1.98
N LEU A 78 -3.52 8.23 -3.30
CA LEU A 78 -3.80 9.38 -4.15
C LEU A 78 -5.29 9.79 -4.16
N PRO A 79 -6.28 8.87 -4.29
CA PRO A 79 -7.70 9.19 -4.26
C PRO A 79 -8.24 9.52 -2.86
N GLY A 80 -7.48 9.24 -1.78
CA GLY A 80 -7.91 9.52 -0.40
C GLY A 80 -8.91 8.50 0.13
N LEU A 81 -8.68 7.22 -0.15
CA LEU A 81 -9.51 6.10 0.31
C LEU A 81 -9.12 5.66 1.72
N PRO A 82 -10.05 5.14 2.53
CA PRO A 82 -9.72 4.42 3.74
C PRO A 82 -9.01 3.09 3.40
N VAL A 83 -7.88 2.85 4.05
CA VAL A 83 -7.06 1.66 3.86
C VAL A 83 -6.72 1.06 5.21
N LEU A 84 -6.97 -0.23 5.37
CA LEU A 84 -6.56 -1.02 6.53
C LEU A 84 -5.47 -2.00 6.10
N CYS A 85 -4.29 -1.90 6.71
CA CYS A 85 -3.20 -2.84 6.47
C CYS A 85 -3.23 -3.97 7.51
N LEU A 86 -3.12 -5.20 7.04
CA LEU A 86 -3.07 -6.41 7.87
C LEU A 86 -1.78 -7.18 7.60
N PRO A 87 -1.11 -7.72 8.63
CA PRO A 87 -0.05 -8.68 8.43
C PRO A 87 -0.63 -9.99 7.91
N LEU A 88 -0.03 -10.56 6.87
CA LEU A 88 -0.36 -11.90 6.38
C LEU A 88 0.27 -12.95 7.28
N SER A 89 -0.46 -14.05 7.51
CA SER A 89 0.05 -15.23 8.20
C SER A 89 0.85 -16.11 7.22
N ASN A 90 1.89 -16.79 7.72
CA ASN A 90 2.65 -17.81 6.98
C ASN A 90 3.29 -17.33 5.65
N THR A 91 3.88 -16.15 5.64
CA THR A 91 4.50 -15.55 4.44
C THR A 91 5.99 -15.89 4.25
N GLY A 92 6.55 -16.79 5.01
CA GLY A 92 7.98 -17.12 4.94
C GLY A 92 8.79 -16.59 6.13
N THR A 93 9.98 -16.05 5.89
CA THR A 93 10.90 -15.59 6.95
C THR A 93 10.57 -14.19 7.46
N LEU A 94 10.16 -13.28 6.59
CA LEU A 94 9.81 -11.91 6.95
C LEU A 94 8.33 -11.61 6.66
N PRO A 95 7.70 -10.73 7.46
CA PRO A 95 6.27 -10.44 7.32
C PRO A 95 5.98 -9.68 6.02
N LEU A 96 4.87 -10.05 5.37
CA LEU A 96 4.25 -9.31 4.29
C LEU A 96 2.91 -8.72 4.74
N GLY A 97 2.50 -7.64 4.10
CA GLY A 97 1.25 -6.97 4.39
C GLY A 97 0.22 -7.04 3.26
N LEU A 98 -1.04 -7.02 3.66
CA LEU A 98 -2.20 -6.92 2.79
C LEU A 98 -2.90 -5.59 3.05
N GLN A 99 -3.34 -4.91 2.00
CA GLN A 99 -4.19 -3.72 2.07
C GLN A 99 -5.64 -4.10 1.77
N LEU A 100 -6.54 -3.73 2.67
CA LEU A 100 -7.99 -3.71 2.42
C LEU A 100 -8.38 -2.26 2.18
N VAL A 101 -9.07 -1.97 1.08
CA VAL A 101 -9.43 -0.63 0.65
C VAL A 101 -10.94 -0.56 0.44
N ALA A 102 -11.60 0.47 0.96
CA ALA A 102 -13.04 0.68 0.78
C ALA A 102 -13.34 2.10 0.29
N ALA A 103 -14.60 2.32 -0.09
CA ALA A 103 -15.10 3.65 -0.37
C ALA A 103 -15.07 4.53 0.90
N PRO A 104 -14.97 5.87 0.77
CA PRO A 104 -15.04 6.78 1.90
C PRO A 104 -16.29 6.57 2.75
N GLY A 105 -16.13 6.55 4.08
CA GLY A 105 -17.21 6.29 5.03
C GLY A 105 -17.59 4.80 5.20
N ARG A 106 -16.84 3.88 4.56
CA ARG A 106 -17.09 2.44 4.63
C ARG A 106 -16.03 1.68 5.45
N GLU A 107 -15.39 2.35 6.38
CA GLU A 107 -14.32 1.78 7.24
C GLU A 107 -14.80 0.53 8.01
N ALA A 108 -16.09 0.49 8.38
CA ALA A 108 -16.68 -0.68 9.06
C ALA A 108 -16.58 -1.96 8.22
N ALA A 109 -16.65 -1.88 6.89
CA ALA A 109 -16.49 -3.02 6.00
C ALA A 109 -15.06 -3.58 6.07
N LEU A 110 -14.05 -2.69 6.17
CA LEU A 110 -12.64 -3.07 6.33
C LEU A 110 -12.42 -3.88 7.61
N PHE A 111 -12.91 -3.38 8.74
CA PHE A 111 -12.77 -4.09 10.03
C PHE A 111 -13.56 -5.41 10.06
N SER A 112 -14.72 -5.46 9.42
CA SER A 112 -15.51 -6.69 9.32
C SER A 112 -14.76 -7.76 8.53
N LEU A 113 -14.18 -7.40 7.37
CA LEU A 113 -13.38 -8.32 6.56
C LEU A 113 -12.08 -8.72 7.28
N ALA A 114 -11.39 -7.75 7.90
CA ALA A 114 -10.18 -8.01 8.67
C ALA A 114 -10.40 -9.08 9.75
N ARG A 115 -11.48 -8.94 10.54
CA ARG A 115 -11.85 -9.93 11.56
C ARG A 115 -12.07 -11.31 10.97
N LYS A 116 -12.72 -11.41 9.81
CA LYS A 116 -12.93 -12.70 9.12
C LYS A 116 -11.61 -13.32 8.68
N LEU A 117 -10.69 -12.52 8.15
CA LEU A 117 -9.35 -12.99 7.76
C LEU A 117 -8.52 -13.45 8.96
N GLU A 118 -8.61 -12.74 10.09
CA GLU A 118 -7.98 -13.17 11.36
C GLU A 118 -8.57 -14.48 11.88
N GLN A 119 -9.89 -14.60 11.90
CA GLN A 119 -10.59 -15.83 12.33
C GLN A 119 -10.26 -17.02 11.43
N ALA A 120 -10.06 -16.80 10.15
CA ALA A 120 -9.62 -17.81 9.18
C ALA A 120 -8.11 -18.13 9.29
N GLY A 121 -7.35 -17.43 10.13
CA GLY A 121 -5.90 -17.61 10.29
C GLY A 121 -5.06 -17.11 9.11
N LEU A 122 -5.66 -16.32 8.21
CA LEU A 122 -4.99 -15.78 7.02
C LEU A 122 -4.23 -14.48 7.30
N ALA A 123 -4.60 -13.77 8.37
CA ALA A 123 -3.99 -12.51 8.78
C ALA A 123 -3.94 -12.39 10.31
N GLY A 124 -3.24 -11.37 10.82
CA GLY A 124 -3.27 -11.01 12.25
C GLY A 124 -2.27 -11.75 13.13
N ARG A 125 -1.50 -12.70 12.62
CA ARG A 125 -0.48 -13.40 13.41
C ARG A 125 0.92 -12.95 12.99
N TYR A 126 1.67 -12.38 13.95
CA TYR A 126 3.11 -12.24 13.79
C TYR A 126 3.77 -13.61 13.80
N PRO A 127 4.75 -13.87 12.93
CA PRO A 127 5.58 -15.07 13.07
C PRO A 127 6.24 -15.06 14.43
N HIS A 128 6.10 -16.15 15.20
CA HIS A 128 6.63 -16.31 16.55
C HIS A 128 8.16 -16.09 16.68
N ASN A 129 8.88 -16.12 15.58
CA ASN A 129 10.33 -16.06 15.51
C ASN A 129 10.91 -14.64 15.72
N MET A 130 10.09 -13.58 15.67
CA MET A 130 10.60 -12.23 15.93
C MET A 130 10.81 -11.90 17.42
N GLN A 131 10.29 -12.72 18.35
CA GLN A 131 10.53 -12.55 19.79
C GLN A 131 11.88 -13.10 20.26
N GLN A 132 12.60 -13.86 19.43
CA GLN A 132 13.89 -14.46 19.78
C GLN A 132 15.10 -13.72 19.18
N ALA A 133 14.90 -12.65 18.41
CA ALA A 133 15.94 -11.87 17.74
C ALA A 133 16.19 -10.48 18.38
N ALA A 134 15.70 -10.26 19.61
CA ALA A 134 15.93 -9.03 20.37
C ALA A 134 16.88 -9.26 21.53
#